data_d0c123098170ee6cff7e6a7e1cfc06a5
#
_entry.id   d0c123098170ee6cff7e6a7e1cfc06a5
#
_cell.length_a   1.000
_cell.length_b   1.000
_cell.length_c   1.000
_cell.angle_alpha   90.00
_cell.angle_beta   90.00
_cell.angle_gamma   90.00
#
_symmetry.space_group_name_H-M   'P 1'
#
loop_
_entity.id
_entity.type
_entity.pdbx_description
1 polymer ?
#
loop_
_entity_poly.entity_id
_entity_poly.type
_entity_poly.pdbx_seq_one_letter_code
_entity_poly.pdbx_strand_id
1 'polypeptide(L)'
;MCIRDSPYVAARAVSDAAASSGALIVGDGAVCKHWLHDALRLPAGATYLTHGRFGCMGTGPGLAIGASVASAGRPVICVIGDGAVGFALGEFETIVRHHLPITVVVMNNARWGASQGFQLRPGGPQRVVGTSLPDADYHLVMEAFGGRGLRVSTIDELRAALAQSFGCDQPTCINVAINNVGVAPEIPLLNS
;
A
#
# COMPACT_ATOMS: atom_id res chain seq x y z
N MET A 1 6.30 -18.77 -4.20
CA MET A 1 5.57 -18.10 -5.30
C MET A 1 5.98 -16.63 -5.29
N CYS A 2 6.45 -16.13 -6.40
CA CYS A 2 6.95 -14.76 -6.50
C CYS A 2 5.77 -13.77 -6.46
N ILE A 3 5.81 -12.75 -5.62
CA ILE A 3 4.77 -11.70 -5.58
C ILE A 3 4.72 -10.93 -6.90
N ARG A 4 5.83 -10.91 -7.65
CA ARG A 4 5.87 -10.32 -8.98
C ARG A 4 4.78 -10.83 -9.92
N ASP A 5 4.16 -11.97 -9.60
CA ASP A 5 3.16 -12.58 -10.48
C ASP A 5 1.72 -12.15 -10.18
N SER A 6 1.42 -11.55 -9.01
CA SER A 6 0.04 -11.14 -8.69
C SER A 6 -0.07 -10.12 -7.56
N PRO A 7 -0.40 -8.85 -7.86
CA PRO A 7 -0.77 -7.85 -6.86
C PRO A 7 -1.96 -8.26 -5.99
N TYR A 8 -2.88 -9.07 -6.54
CA TYR A 8 -4.00 -9.65 -5.79
C TYR A 8 -3.53 -10.52 -4.62
N VAL A 9 -2.51 -11.38 -4.84
CA VAL A 9 -1.99 -12.27 -3.78
C VAL A 9 -1.35 -11.46 -2.66
N ALA A 10 -0.63 -10.39 -3.00
CA ALA A 10 -0.07 -9.46 -2.00
C ALA A 10 -1.19 -8.75 -1.20
N ALA A 11 -2.18 -8.21 -1.89
CA ALA A 11 -3.34 -7.57 -1.26
C ALA A 11 -4.13 -8.55 -0.38
N ARG A 12 -4.26 -9.81 -0.79
CA ARG A 12 -4.91 -10.87 -0.01
C ARG A 12 -4.12 -11.20 1.26
N ALA A 13 -2.80 -11.27 1.21
CA ALA A 13 -1.96 -11.49 2.39
C ALA A 13 -2.13 -10.34 3.41
N VAL A 14 -2.21 -9.10 2.93
CA VAL A 14 -2.52 -7.95 3.81
C VAL A 14 -3.89 -8.08 4.45
N SER A 15 -4.91 -8.45 3.66
CA SER A 15 -6.28 -8.67 4.18
C SER A 15 -6.33 -9.74 5.27
N ASP A 16 -5.67 -10.87 5.05
CA ASP A 16 -5.61 -11.97 6.01
C ASP A 16 -4.85 -11.57 7.29
N ALA A 17 -3.75 -10.83 7.16
CA ALA A 17 -2.98 -10.29 8.28
C ALA A 17 -3.80 -9.29 9.11
N ALA A 18 -4.56 -8.40 8.47
CA ALA A 18 -5.44 -7.46 9.16
C ALA A 18 -6.58 -8.18 9.89
N ALA A 19 -7.19 -9.19 9.27
CA ALA A 19 -8.25 -9.97 9.89
C ALA A 19 -7.77 -10.71 11.13
N SER A 20 -6.54 -11.25 11.12
CA SER A 20 -5.97 -12.00 12.26
C SER A 20 -5.46 -11.09 13.38
N SER A 21 -4.95 -9.90 13.08
CA SER A 21 -4.42 -8.95 14.08
C SER A 21 -5.45 -7.95 14.61
N GLY A 22 -6.62 -7.85 13.98
CA GLY A 22 -7.60 -6.81 14.27
C GLY A 22 -7.17 -5.41 13.82
N ALA A 23 -6.17 -5.31 12.94
CA ALA A 23 -5.68 -4.04 12.45
C ALA A 23 -6.73 -3.30 11.61
N LEU A 24 -6.66 -1.96 11.68
CA LEU A 24 -7.35 -1.09 10.75
C LEU A 24 -6.61 -1.10 9.41
N ILE A 25 -7.34 -1.01 8.31
CA ILE A 25 -6.72 -0.90 6.98
C ILE A 25 -6.96 0.49 6.40
N VAL A 26 -5.90 1.07 5.87
CA VAL A 26 -5.95 2.30 5.07
C VAL A 26 -5.45 1.99 3.66
N GLY A 27 -6.20 2.40 2.64
CA GLY A 27 -5.82 2.20 1.24
C GLY A 27 -5.61 3.52 0.51
N ASP A 28 -4.46 3.67 -0.17
CA ASP A 28 -4.11 4.86 -0.95
C ASP A 28 -3.52 4.48 -2.31
N GLY A 29 -3.56 5.42 -3.24
CA GLY A 29 -3.20 5.22 -4.63
C GLY A 29 -4.37 4.69 -5.47
N ALA A 30 -4.13 4.45 -6.74
CA ALA A 30 -5.16 3.95 -7.64
C ALA A 30 -5.09 2.42 -7.77
N VAL A 31 -4.11 1.88 -8.48
CA VAL A 31 -4.03 0.46 -8.82
C VAL A 31 -3.95 -0.44 -7.60
N CYS A 32 -3.06 -0.12 -6.64
CA CYS A 32 -2.91 -0.92 -5.42
C CYS A 32 -4.19 -0.95 -4.57
N LYS A 33 -4.89 0.18 -4.48
CA LYS A 33 -6.17 0.27 -3.78
C LYS A 33 -7.25 -0.60 -4.43
N HIS A 34 -7.31 -0.65 -5.75
CA HIS A 34 -8.27 -1.51 -6.45
C HIS A 34 -7.99 -2.99 -6.20
N TRP A 35 -6.73 -3.42 -6.30
CA TRP A 35 -6.35 -4.78 -5.93
C TRP A 35 -6.67 -5.11 -4.47
N LEU A 36 -6.49 -4.12 -3.58
CA LEU A 36 -6.86 -4.28 -2.18
C LEU A 36 -8.37 -4.47 -2.03
N HIS A 37 -9.20 -3.65 -2.70
CA HIS A 37 -10.66 -3.79 -2.66
C HIS A 37 -11.14 -5.19 -3.08
N ASP A 38 -10.58 -5.71 -4.18
CA ASP A 38 -10.93 -7.05 -4.66
C ASP A 38 -10.53 -8.17 -3.69
N ALA A 39 -9.41 -7.97 -3.01
CA ALA A 39 -8.83 -8.97 -2.11
C ALA A 39 -9.40 -8.92 -0.69
N LEU A 40 -9.99 -7.80 -0.26
CA LEU A 40 -10.45 -7.62 1.12
C LEU A 40 -11.47 -8.67 1.55
N ARG A 41 -11.22 -9.27 2.70
CA ARG A 41 -12.14 -10.18 3.41
C ARG A 41 -12.07 -9.80 4.88
N LEU A 42 -12.84 -8.79 5.24
CA LEU A 42 -12.81 -8.24 6.59
C LEU A 42 -13.93 -8.86 7.45
N PRO A 43 -13.63 -9.18 8.71
CA PRO A 43 -14.65 -9.61 9.67
C PRO A 43 -15.64 -8.47 9.96
N ALA A 44 -16.80 -8.80 10.50
CA ALA A 44 -17.78 -7.81 10.92
C ALA A 44 -17.16 -6.84 11.96
N GLY A 45 -17.39 -5.54 11.77
CA GLY A 45 -16.84 -4.49 12.63
C GLY A 45 -15.40 -4.07 12.29
N ALA A 46 -14.77 -4.68 11.29
CA ALA A 46 -13.48 -4.19 10.80
C ALA A 46 -13.64 -2.83 10.09
N THR A 47 -12.58 -2.03 10.14
CA THR A 47 -12.57 -0.69 9.55
C THR A 47 -11.61 -0.62 8.36
N TYR A 48 -12.10 -0.10 7.24
CA TYR A 48 -11.32 0.26 6.07
C TYR A 48 -11.51 1.73 5.74
N LEU A 49 -10.41 2.46 5.58
CA LEU A 49 -10.39 3.88 5.26
C LEU A 49 -9.69 4.14 3.92
N THR A 50 -10.15 5.13 3.20
CA THR A 50 -9.53 5.59 1.95
C THR A 50 -9.92 7.03 1.64
N HIS A 51 -9.22 7.67 0.70
CA HIS A 51 -9.50 9.04 0.24
C HIS A 51 -10.87 9.22 -0.46
N GLY A 52 -11.65 8.15 -0.61
CA GLY A 52 -12.98 8.21 -1.24
C GLY A 52 -12.93 8.66 -2.71
N ARG A 53 -13.90 9.49 -3.11
CA ARG A 53 -14.10 9.95 -4.50
C ARG A 53 -13.09 11.02 -4.95
N PHE A 54 -12.47 11.73 -4.03
CA PHE A 54 -11.52 12.80 -4.40
C PHE A 54 -10.25 12.28 -5.10
N GLY A 55 -9.90 11.01 -4.90
CA GLY A 55 -8.79 10.37 -5.59
C GLY A 55 -7.41 10.95 -5.27
N CYS A 56 -7.29 11.69 -4.17
CA CYS A 56 -6.02 12.29 -3.74
C CYS A 56 -5.00 11.19 -3.40
N MET A 57 -3.83 11.24 -4.01
CA MET A 57 -2.71 10.37 -3.69
C MET A 57 -1.86 10.96 -2.56
N GLY A 58 -1.23 10.10 -1.75
CA GLY A 58 -0.38 10.52 -0.63
C GLY A 58 -1.16 10.83 0.64
N THR A 59 -2.46 10.58 0.69
CA THR A 59 -3.27 10.80 1.90
C THR A 59 -3.22 9.64 2.88
N GLY A 60 -2.76 8.47 2.43
CA GLY A 60 -2.75 7.23 3.21
C GLY A 60 -2.01 7.33 4.54
N PRO A 61 -0.76 7.77 4.56
CA PRO A 61 -0.01 7.92 5.82
C PRO A 61 -0.69 8.85 6.81
N GLY A 62 -1.20 10.01 6.37
CA GLY A 62 -1.96 10.93 7.24
C GLY A 62 -3.25 10.30 7.79
N LEU A 63 -4.00 9.57 6.95
CA LEU A 63 -5.18 8.82 7.40
C LEU A 63 -4.81 7.71 8.39
N ALA A 64 -3.68 7.03 8.18
CA ALA A 64 -3.19 6.00 9.09
C ALA A 64 -2.80 6.57 10.46
N ILE A 65 -2.13 7.73 10.48
CA ILE A 65 -1.81 8.47 11.70
C ILE A 65 -3.10 8.82 12.46
N GLY A 66 -4.08 9.44 11.77
CA GLY A 66 -5.36 9.78 12.35
C GLY A 66 -6.12 8.56 12.89
N ALA A 67 -6.13 7.46 12.13
CA ALA A 67 -6.77 6.20 12.54
C ALA A 67 -6.10 5.59 13.77
N SER A 68 -4.77 5.59 13.82
CA SER A 68 -4.00 5.07 14.97
C SER A 68 -4.30 5.84 16.24
N VAL A 69 -4.28 7.18 16.16
CA VAL A 69 -4.58 8.06 17.31
C VAL A 69 -6.04 7.89 17.77
N ALA A 70 -6.99 7.89 16.82
CA ALA A 70 -8.42 7.77 17.13
C ALA A 70 -8.83 6.39 17.68
N SER A 71 -8.06 5.35 17.40
CA SER A 71 -8.36 3.98 17.82
C SER A 71 -7.60 3.53 19.09
N ALA A 72 -7.06 4.46 19.85
CA ALA A 72 -6.30 4.20 21.09
C ALA A 72 -5.12 3.21 20.85
N GLY A 73 -4.39 3.39 19.75
CA GLY A 73 -3.19 2.62 19.47
C GLY A 73 -3.45 1.23 18.87
N ARG A 74 -4.63 0.97 18.29
CA ARG A 74 -4.83 -0.26 17.48
C ARG A 74 -3.83 -0.27 16.33
N PRO A 75 -3.31 -1.46 15.97
CA PRO A 75 -2.46 -1.59 14.79
C PRO A 75 -3.16 -1.07 13.53
N VAL A 76 -2.42 -0.40 12.67
CA VAL A 76 -2.90 0.10 11.38
C VAL A 76 -2.00 -0.41 10.26
N ILE A 77 -2.59 -0.92 9.19
CA ILE A 77 -1.89 -1.23 7.95
C ILE A 77 -2.26 -0.16 6.91
N CYS A 78 -1.27 0.60 6.45
CA CYS A 78 -1.42 1.55 5.35
C CYS A 78 -0.89 0.91 4.07
N VAL A 79 -1.76 0.54 3.14
CA VAL A 79 -1.38 0.02 1.81
C VAL A 79 -1.36 1.18 0.83
N ILE A 80 -0.21 1.40 0.20
CA ILE A 80 0.02 2.56 -0.67
C ILE A 80 0.88 2.16 -1.88
N GLY A 81 0.61 2.75 -3.05
CA GLY A 81 1.47 2.56 -4.23
C GLY A 81 2.74 3.39 -4.15
N ASP A 82 3.79 2.95 -4.86
CA ASP A 82 5.08 3.63 -4.96
C ASP A 82 4.98 5.09 -5.43
N GLY A 83 4.14 5.36 -6.44
CA GLY A 83 3.89 6.74 -6.86
C GLY A 83 3.20 7.58 -5.78
N ALA A 84 2.22 7.00 -5.06
CA ALA A 84 1.47 7.72 -4.04
C ALA A 84 2.33 8.01 -2.79
N VAL A 85 3.16 7.08 -2.35
CA VAL A 85 4.00 7.25 -1.15
C VAL A 85 5.02 8.38 -1.32
N GLY A 86 5.46 8.65 -2.54
CA GLY A 86 6.37 9.75 -2.84
C GLY A 86 5.86 11.13 -2.41
N PHE A 87 4.54 11.32 -2.32
CA PHE A 87 3.94 12.56 -1.82
C PHE A 87 3.91 12.68 -0.30
N ALA A 88 4.16 11.60 0.44
CA ALA A 88 3.94 11.55 1.88
C ALA A 88 5.08 10.87 2.66
N LEU A 89 6.28 10.81 2.08
CA LEU A 89 7.46 10.22 2.76
C LEU A 89 7.79 10.94 4.07
N GLY A 90 7.53 12.25 4.16
CA GLY A 90 7.73 13.03 5.38
C GLY A 90 6.89 12.55 6.57
N GLU A 91 5.74 11.91 6.31
CA GLU A 91 4.88 11.37 7.37
C GLU A 91 5.49 10.15 8.07
N PHE A 92 6.49 9.51 7.47
CA PHE A 92 7.23 8.44 8.14
C PHE A 92 7.95 8.97 9.39
N GLU A 93 8.46 10.20 9.34
CA GLU A 93 9.02 10.88 10.53
C GLU A 93 7.97 11.02 11.63
N THR A 94 6.78 11.52 11.30
CA THR A 94 5.67 11.66 12.25
C THR A 94 5.30 10.33 12.89
N ILE A 95 5.18 9.27 12.07
CA ILE A 95 4.86 7.92 12.54
C ILE A 95 5.92 7.41 13.52
N VAL A 96 7.20 7.58 13.19
CA VAL A 96 8.32 7.13 14.04
C VAL A 96 8.42 7.95 15.31
N ARG A 97 8.40 9.28 15.20
CA ARG A 97 8.53 10.19 16.34
C ARG A 97 7.45 9.98 17.41
N HIS A 98 6.24 9.57 17.00
CA HIS A 98 5.13 9.31 17.91
C HIS A 98 4.95 7.82 18.26
N HIS A 99 5.87 6.95 17.83
CA HIS A 99 5.82 5.51 18.08
C HIS A 99 4.46 4.88 17.74
N LEU A 100 3.87 5.31 16.60
CA LEU A 100 2.55 4.82 16.19
C LEU A 100 2.64 3.38 15.65
N PRO A 101 1.77 2.44 16.06
CA PRO A 101 1.80 1.06 15.59
C PRO A 101 1.25 0.94 14.16
N ILE A 102 1.97 1.55 13.22
CA ILE A 102 1.61 1.62 11.81
C ILE A 102 2.58 0.80 10.98
N THR A 103 2.04 -0.11 10.16
CA THR A 103 2.76 -0.82 9.12
C THR A 103 2.41 -0.22 7.77
N VAL A 104 3.36 0.43 7.11
CA VAL A 104 3.19 0.94 5.74
C VAL A 104 3.64 -0.13 4.76
N VAL A 105 2.72 -0.60 3.91
CA VAL A 105 2.98 -1.58 2.84
C VAL A 105 3.00 -0.84 1.53
N VAL A 106 4.19 -0.61 0.98
CA VAL A 106 4.38 0.03 -0.33
C VAL A 106 4.33 -1.02 -1.42
N MET A 107 3.26 -1.04 -2.20
CA MET A 107 3.12 -1.87 -3.39
C MET A 107 3.90 -1.24 -4.56
N ASN A 108 5.14 -1.66 -4.72
CA ASN A 108 6.10 -1.06 -5.64
C ASN A 108 6.13 -1.82 -6.97
N ASN A 109 5.59 -1.19 -8.03
CA ASN A 109 5.69 -1.68 -9.41
C ASN A 109 6.53 -0.76 -10.31
N ALA A 110 7.27 0.17 -9.73
CA ALA A 110 8.15 1.13 -10.38
C ALA A 110 7.44 1.99 -11.45
N ARG A 111 6.18 2.42 -11.18
CA ARG A 111 5.42 3.26 -12.13
C ARG A 111 4.15 3.91 -11.59
N TRP A 112 3.70 4.90 -12.34
CA TRP A 112 2.33 5.44 -12.24
C TRP A 112 1.36 4.50 -12.95
N GLY A 113 0.97 3.39 -12.31
CA GLY A 113 0.26 2.28 -12.95
C GLY A 113 -1.05 2.70 -13.63
N ALA A 114 -1.88 3.51 -12.98
CA ALA A 114 -3.13 4.00 -13.56
C ALA A 114 -2.88 4.88 -14.79
N SER A 115 -1.97 5.86 -14.67
CA SER A 115 -1.62 6.78 -15.79
C SER A 115 -1.06 6.02 -16.98
N GLN A 116 -0.18 5.04 -16.74
CA GLN A 116 0.33 4.19 -17.80
C GLN A 116 -0.76 3.35 -18.47
N GLY A 117 -1.69 2.80 -17.68
CA GLY A 117 -2.83 2.07 -18.19
C GLY A 117 -3.71 2.91 -19.10
N PHE A 118 -3.90 4.20 -18.80
CA PHE A 118 -4.60 5.14 -19.69
C PHE A 118 -3.86 5.37 -21.00
N GLN A 119 -2.53 5.47 -20.96
CA GLN A 119 -1.70 5.66 -22.17
C GLN A 119 -1.68 4.43 -23.09
N LEU A 120 -1.87 3.23 -22.52
CA LEU A 120 -1.82 1.96 -23.26
C LEU A 120 -3.20 1.42 -23.66
N ARG A 121 -4.28 2.20 -23.50
CA ARG A 121 -5.62 1.75 -23.91
C ARG A 121 -5.71 1.55 -25.43
N PRO A 122 -6.54 0.60 -25.90
CA PRO A 122 -6.87 0.49 -27.32
C PRO A 122 -7.39 1.83 -27.85
N GLY A 123 -6.81 2.32 -28.94
CA GLY A 123 -7.14 3.62 -29.54
C GLY A 123 -6.47 4.84 -28.86
N GLY A 124 -5.77 4.65 -27.75
CA GLY A 124 -4.99 5.68 -27.09
C GLY A 124 -3.57 5.83 -27.68
N PRO A 125 -2.80 6.80 -27.18
CA PRO A 125 -1.40 6.96 -27.58
C PRO A 125 -0.61 5.72 -27.17
N GLN A 126 -0.19 4.93 -28.12
CA GLN A 126 0.58 3.69 -27.89
C GLN A 126 2.02 3.98 -27.44
N ARG A 127 2.18 4.94 -26.53
CA ARG A 127 3.49 5.35 -26.06
C ARG A 127 3.45 5.73 -24.59
N VAL A 128 4.36 5.17 -23.81
CA VAL A 128 4.54 5.48 -22.39
C VAL A 128 5.40 6.73 -22.23
N VAL A 129 4.86 7.75 -21.56
CA VAL A 129 5.56 9.02 -21.31
C VAL A 129 5.39 9.41 -19.83
N GLY A 130 6.52 9.59 -19.13
CA GLY A 130 6.54 10.15 -17.77
C GLY A 130 5.89 9.25 -16.68
N THR A 131 5.62 7.98 -16.98
CA THR A 131 4.93 7.08 -16.05
C THR A 131 5.81 5.98 -15.47
N SER A 132 7.07 5.89 -15.88
CA SER A 132 8.05 5.00 -15.25
C SER A 132 8.67 5.68 -14.05
N LEU A 133 8.79 4.95 -12.95
CA LEU A 133 9.47 5.34 -11.73
C LEU A 133 10.69 4.44 -11.51
N PRO A 134 11.69 4.89 -10.74
CA PRO A 134 12.75 4.00 -10.29
C PRO A 134 12.18 2.93 -9.34
N ASP A 135 12.80 1.76 -9.31
CA ASP A 135 12.55 0.76 -8.27
C ASP A 135 13.26 1.20 -6.98
N ALA A 136 12.62 2.14 -6.28
CA ALA A 136 13.23 2.80 -5.13
C ALA A 136 13.05 2.01 -3.83
N ASP A 137 13.99 2.20 -2.93
CA ASP A 137 14.05 1.54 -1.62
C ASP A 137 13.30 2.34 -0.54
N TYR A 138 11.98 2.47 -0.68
CA TYR A 138 11.13 3.27 0.23
C TYR A 138 11.25 2.84 1.69
N HIS A 139 11.56 1.57 1.96
CA HIS A 139 11.74 1.03 3.30
C HIS A 139 12.94 1.68 4.03
N LEU A 140 14.00 2.07 3.30
CA LEU A 140 15.16 2.75 3.89
C LEU A 140 14.82 4.16 4.40
N VAL A 141 13.77 4.79 3.88
CA VAL A 141 13.30 6.08 4.40
C VAL A 141 12.74 5.92 5.81
N MET A 142 12.01 4.84 6.09
CA MET A 142 11.54 4.52 7.43
C MET A 142 12.71 4.27 8.39
N GLU A 143 13.73 3.54 7.95
CA GLU A 143 14.95 3.29 8.74
C GLU A 143 15.72 4.57 9.01
N ALA A 144 15.83 5.48 8.05
CA ALA A 144 16.50 6.76 8.22
C ALA A 144 15.88 7.62 9.34
N PHE A 145 14.58 7.46 9.60
CA PHE A 145 13.89 8.10 10.72
C PHE A 145 13.91 7.28 12.02
N GLY A 146 14.50 6.08 12.02
CA GLY A 146 14.61 5.23 13.21
C GLY A 146 13.50 4.18 13.36
N GLY A 147 12.66 4.01 12.34
CA GLY A 147 11.71 2.90 12.24
C GLY A 147 12.35 1.65 11.65
N ARG A 148 11.53 0.69 11.26
CA ARG A 148 11.96 -0.57 10.66
C ARG A 148 11.63 -0.61 9.17
N GLY A 149 12.60 -0.98 8.34
CA GLY A 149 12.44 -1.17 6.90
C GLY A 149 12.59 -2.64 6.49
N LEU A 150 11.76 -3.10 5.57
CA LEU A 150 11.85 -4.44 5.00
C LEU A 150 11.57 -4.37 3.49
N ARG A 151 12.42 -5.01 2.68
CA ARG A 151 12.14 -5.23 1.26
C ARG A 151 11.80 -6.70 1.05
N VAL A 152 10.70 -6.98 0.38
CA VAL A 152 10.19 -8.33 0.14
C VAL A 152 9.82 -8.52 -1.32
N SER A 153 10.01 -9.75 -1.82
CA SER A 153 9.77 -10.13 -3.21
C SER A 153 8.96 -11.42 -3.36
N THR A 154 8.74 -12.14 -2.27
CA THR A 154 7.94 -13.36 -2.24
C THR A 154 6.78 -13.24 -1.26
N ILE A 155 5.72 -14.03 -1.50
CA ILE A 155 4.54 -14.02 -0.63
C ILE A 155 4.86 -14.48 0.80
N ASP A 156 5.80 -15.41 0.95
CA ASP A 156 6.18 -15.94 2.25
C ASP A 156 6.98 -14.90 3.04
N GLU A 157 7.87 -14.14 2.37
CA GLU A 157 8.56 -12.98 2.96
C GLU A 157 7.54 -11.91 3.39
N LEU A 158 6.52 -11.61 2.56
CA LEU A 158 5.49 -10.63 2.91
C LEU A 158 4.69 -11.06 4.13
N ARG A 159 4.26 -12.31 4.18
CA ARG A 159 3.53 -12.86 5.35
C ARG A 159 4.37 -12.82 6.62
N ALA A 160 5.63 -13.19 6.51
CA ALA A 160 6.57 -13.13 7.64
C ALA A 160 6.80 -11.69 8.10
N ALA A 161 6.99 -10.74 7.17
CA ALA A 161 7.17 -9.33 7.47
C ALA A 161 5.93 -8.71 8.15
N LEU A 162 4.71 -9.02 7.67
CA LEU A 162 3.46 -8.59 8.28
C LEU A 162 3.31 -9.15 9.70
N ALA A 163 3.56 -10.45 9.91
CA ALA A 163 3.48 -11.05 11.23
C ALA A 163 4.47 -10.41 12.21
N GLN A 164 5.70 -10.14 11.76
CA GLN A 164 6.72 -9.48 12.56
C GLN A 164 6.38 -8.03 12.90
N SER A 165 5.72 -7.30 12.00
CA SER A 165 5.36 -5.90 12.23
C SER A 165 4.32 -5.71 13.33
N PHE A 166 3.45 -6.70 13.57
CA PHE A 166 2.50 -6.68 14.69
C PHE A 166 3.09 -7.13 16.02
N GLY A 167 4.21 -7.83 16.00
CA GLY A 167 4.91 -8.33 17.19
C GLY A 167 5.98 -7.38 17.73
N CYS A 168 6.17 -6.20 17.13
CA CYS A 168 7.14 -5.22 17.56
C CYS A 168 6.49 -3.84 17.74
N ASP A 169 7.02 -3.06 18.69
CA ASP A 169 6.55 -1.69 18.96
C ASP A 169 7.17 -0.65 18.00
N GLN A 170 7.79 -1.11 16.91
CA GLN A 170 8.42 -0.22 15.94
C GLN A 170 7.55 -0.02 14.70
N PRO A 171 7.30 1.24 14.30
CA PRO A 171 6.71 1.53 12.99
C PRO A 171 7.51 0.88 11.87
N THR A 172 6.80 0.23 10.94
CA THR A 172 7.45 -0.60 9.92
C THR A 172 7.03 -0.17 8.52
N CYS A 173 7.98 -0.10 7.59
CA CYS A 173 7.71 0.02 6.15
C CYS A 173 8.12 -1.27 5.44
N ILE A 174 7.18 -1.91 4.76
CA ILE A 174 7.39 -3.09 3.93
C ILE A 174 7.31 -2.67 2.47
N ASN A 175 8.45 -2.63 1.77
CA ASN A 175 8.53 -2.34 0.34
C ASN A 175 8.37 -3.64 -0.45
N VAL A 176 7.20 -3.82 -1.07
CA VAL A 176 6.81 -5.06 -1.76
C VAL A 176 7.02 -4.90 -3.25
N ALA A 177 7.97 -5.63 -3.82
CA ALA A 177 8.17 -5.68 -5.27
C ALA A 177 7.02 -6.46 -5.93
N ILE A 178 6.12 -5.77 -6.61
CA ILE A 178 5.00 -6.37 -7.33
C ILE A 178 5.15 -6.26 -8.84
N ASN A 179 4.43 -7.12 -9.58
CA ASN A 179 4.40 -7.08 -11.02
C ASN A 179 3.47 -5.94 -11.52
N ASN A 180 3.72 -5.51 -12.75
CA ASN A 180 2.85 -4.58 -13.48
C ASN A 180 1.73 -5.30 -14.21
N VAL A 181 0.93 -6.05 -13.50
CA VAL A 181 -0.35 -6.55 -14.04
C VAL A 181 -1.32 -5.39 -13.95
N GLY A 182 -1.95 -5.04 -15.06
CA GLY A 182 -2.83 -3.87 -15.17
C GLY A 182 -3.86 -3.71 -14.06
N VAL A 183 -4.78 -2.82 -14.25
CA VAL A 183 -5.87 -2.53 -13.31
C VAL A 183 -6.66 -3.80 -13.03
N ALA A 184 -7.10 -4.01 -11.80
CA ALA A 184 -7.97 -5.13 -11.45
C ALA A 184 -9.18 -5.20 -12.42
N PRO A 185 -9.62 -6.41 -12.82
CA PRO A 185 -10.58 -6.60 -13.91
C PRO A 185 -11.93 -5.89 -13.74
N GLU A 186 -12.29 -5.56 -12.52
CA GLU A 186 -13.62 -5.09 -12.16
C GLU A 186 -13.77 -3.57 -12.01
N ILE A 187 -12.84 -2.77 -12.50
CA ILE A 187 -13.12 -1.34 -12.58
C ILE A 187 -13.97 -1.15 -13.84
N PRO A 188 -15.30 -0.94 -13.73
CA PRO A 188 -16.05 -0.41 -14.83
C PRO A 188 -15.39 0.93 -15.15
N LEU A 189 -14.74 1.00 -16.27
CA LEU A 189 -14.39 2.28 -16.85
C LEU A 189 -15.70 3.03 -16.93
N LEU A 190 -15.84 4.11 -16.16
CA LEU A 190 -16.96 4.99 -16.29
C LEU A 190 -17.00 5.39 -17.76
N ASN A 191 -17.87 4.71 -18.51
CA ASN A 191 -18.27 5.10 -19.83
C ASN A 191 -19.15 6.34 -19.61
N SER A 192 -18.53 7.48 -19.66
CA SER A 192 -19.22 8.75 -19.88
C SER A 192 -19.19 9.07 -21.35
#